data_28e9d6a9590c4bdf0058b4e4ce0cf4b5
#
_entry.id   28e9d6a9590c4bdf0058b4e4ce0cf4b5
#
_cell.length_a   1.000
_cell.length_b   1.000
_cell.length_c   1.000
_cell.angle_alpha   90.00
_cell.angle_beta   90.00
_cell.angle_gamma   90.00
#
_symmetry.space_group_name_H-M   'P 1'
#
loop_
_entity.id
_entity.type
_entity.pdbx_description
1 polymer ?
#
loop_
_entity_poly.entity_id
_entity_poly.type
_entity_poly.pdbx_seq_one_letter_code
_entity_poly.pdbx_strand_id
1 'polypeptide(L)'
;MIHVYGDNIDTDRIIPGKYTKTLDLSTLADHVLEDLDPGFKNRVKHGDILVAGENFGCGSSREQAPLALKQSGLRCIVADYFARIFFRNAINIGLPILEIGAHNIDQGDDLEVDIPKGIVINKTKNETYKAATLPQVMLDILDEGGLVNYLKKNKTYQLS
;
A
#
# COMPACT_ATOMS: atom_id res chain seq x y z
N MET A 1 8.53 -12.02 -1.47
CA MET A 1 7.25 -12.77 -1.61
C MET A 1 6.12 -11.80 -1.86
N ILE A 2 5.10 -12.23 -2.59
CA ILE A 2 3.91 -11.42 -2.79
C ILE A 2 2.71 -12.08 -2.11
N HIS A 3 1.73 -11.25 -1.76
CA HIS A 3 0.46 -11.68 -1.17
C HIS A 3 -0.65 -11.14 -2.06
N VAL A 4 -1.40 -12.02 -2.72
CA VAL A 4 -2.38 -11.65 -3.75
C VAL A 4 -3.80 -11.78 -3.21
N TYR A 5 -4.57 -10.73 -3.37
CA TYR A 5 -5.98 -10.64 -2.96
C TYR A 5 -6.84 -10.11 -4.10
N GLY A 6 -8.16 -10.21 -3.94
CA GLY A 6 -9.10 -9.82 -4.98
C GLY A 6 -9.52 -8.36 -4.96
N ASP A 7 -10.76 -8.11 -5.42
CA ASP A 7 -11.33 -6.77 -5.57
C ASP A 7 -12.04 -6.30 -4.30
N ASN A 8 -12.26 -4.99 -4.21
CA ASN A 8 -13.11 -4.35 -3.20
C ASN A 8 -12.71 -4.68 -1.76
N ILE A 9 -11.42 -4.71 -1.49
CA ILE A 9 -10.92 -4.88 -0.13
C ILE A 9 -11.07 -3.55 0.59
N ASP A 10 -12.09 -3.48 1.46
CA ASP A 10 -12.41 -2.25 2.17
C ASP A 10 -11.53 -2.04 3.41
N THR A 11 -11.61 -0.85 3.99
CA THR A 11 -10.79 -0.49 5.14
C THR A 11 -11.07 -1.32 6.38
N ASP A 12 -12.32 -1.83 6.55
CA ASP A 12 -12.64 -2.74 7.66
C ASP A 12 -11.96 -4.10 7.52
N ARG A 13 -11.76 -4.56 6.29
CA ARG A 13 -11.03 -5.81 6.03
C ARG A 13 -9.53 -5.63 6.20
N ILE A 14 -9.02 -4.42 5.96
CA ILE A 14 -7.61 -4.11 6.17
C ILE A 14 -7.31 -4.04 7.67
N ILE A 15 -8.12 -3.28 8.40
CA ILE A 15 -8.01 -3.18 9.86
C ILE A 15 -9.41 -3.06 10.46
N PRO A 16 -9.87 -4.01 11.29
CA PRO A 16 -11.20 -3.93 11.90
C PRO A 16 -11.38 -2.65 12.72
N GLY A 17 -12.59 -2.08 12.64
CA GLY A 17 -12.87 -0.79 13.28
C GLY A 17 -12.60 -0.75 14.78
N LYS A 18 -12.73 -1.89 15.47
CA LYS A 18 -12.45 -1.97 16.90
C LYS A 18 -11.01 -1.65 17.27
N TYR A 19 -10.06 -1.78 16.33
CA TYR A 19 -8.65 -1.48 16.57
C TYR A 19 -8.27 -0.05 16.24
N THR A 20 -9.15 0.69 15.56
CA THR A 20 -8.83 2.07 15.13
C THR A 20 -9.03 3.11 16.23
N LYS A 21 -9.59 2.72 17.36
CA LYS A 21 -9.81 3.61 18.51
C LYS A 21 -8.64 3.62 19.49
N THR A 22 -7.65 2.78 19.27
CA THR A 22 -6.48 2.73 20.15
C THR A 22 -5.56 3.91 19.90
N LEU A 23 -4.92 4.39 20.97
CA LEU A 23 -3.85 5.39 20.87
C LEU A 23 -2.49 4.75 20.61
N ASP A 24 -2.38 3.43 20.81
CA ASP A 24 -1.15 2.70 20.56
C ASP A 24 -1.16 2.16 19.13
N LEU A 25 -0.60 2.94 18.22
CA LEU A 25 -0.54 2.60 16.81
C LEU A 25 0.42 1.44 16.51
N SER A 26 1.30 1.10 17.46
CA SER A 26 2.28 0.02 17.25
C SER A 26 1.65 -1.37 17.18
N THR A 27 0.42 -1.53 17.64
CA THR A 27 -0.28 -2.81 17.64
C THR A 27 -1.13 -3.06 16.38
N LEU A 28 -1.24 -2.08 15.49
CA LEU A 28 -2.10 -2.21 14.30
C LEU A 28 -1.67 -3.37 13.40
N ALA A 29 -0.37 -3.58 13.23
CA ALA A 29 0.13 -4.66 12.39
C ALA A 29 -0.24 -6.05 12.89
N ASP A 30 -0.50 -6.20 14.19
CA ASP A 30 -0.91 -7.47 14.78
C ASP A 30 -2.30 -7.91 14.31
N HIS A 31 -3.10 -6.97 13.82
CA HIS A 31 -4.49 -7.19 13.43
C HIS A 31 -4.75 -6.92 11.95
N VAL A 32 -3.69 -6.61 11.19
CA VAL A 32 -3.81 -6.31 9.77
C VAL A 32 -4.37 -7.51 9.01
N LEU A 33 -5.40 -7.28 8.20
CA LEU A 33 -6.08 -8.29 7.37
C LEU A 33 -6.62 -9.50 8.16
N GLU A 34 -6.79 -9.40 9.48
CA GLU A 34 -7.19 -10.57 10.28
C GLU A 34 -8.56 -11.14 9.90
N ASP A 35 -9.50 -10.30 9.45
CA ASP A 35 -10.82 -10.76 9.02
C ASP A 35 -10.82 -11.33 7.60
N LEU A 36 -9.88 -10.90 6.76
CA LEU A 36 -9.75 -11.36 5.37
C LEU A 36 -8.83 -12.59 5.26
N ASP A 37 -7.71 -12.55 5.97
CA ASP A 37 -6.68 -13.58 5.91
C ASP A 37 -5.97 -13.66 7.26
N PRO A 38 -6.49 -14.46 8.20
CA PRO A 38 -5.94 -14.52 9.55
C PRO A 38 -4.46 -14.91 9.62
N GLY A 39 -3.96 -15.63 8.63
CA GLY A 39 -2.57 -16.06 8.58
C GLY A 39 -1.60 -15.02 8.03
N PHE A 40 -2.08 -13.91 7.51
CA PHE A 40 -1.24 -12.91 6.86
C PHE A 40 -0.10 -12.43 7.76
N LYS A 41 -0.41 -12.04 8.99
CA LYS A 41 0.58 -11.51 9.93
C LYS A 41 1.72 -12.47 10.23
N ASN A 42 1.46 -13.78 10.11
CA ASN A 42 2.47 -14.82 10.37
C ASN A 42 3.31 -15.14 9.13
N ARG A 43 2.82 -14.80 7.94
CA ARG A 43 3.52 -15.05 6.68
C ARG A 43 4.27 -13.84 6.14
N VAL A 44 3.77 -12.64 6.40
CA VAL A 44 4.35 -11.41 5.85
C VAL A 44 5.75 -11.20 6.40
N LYS A 45 6.67 -10.82 5.51
CA LYS A 45 8.05 -10.48 5.85
C LYS A 45 8.36 -9.08 5.38
N HIS A 46 9.32 -8.45 6.01
CA HIS A 46 9.78 -7.12 5.61
C HIS A 46 10.20 -7.12 4.14
N GLY A 47 9.67 -6.17 3.38
CA GLY A 47 9.96 -6.05 1.96
C GLY A 47 8.99 -6.79 1.04
N ASP A 48 8.02 -7.52 1.58
CA ASP A 48 6.99 -8.18 0.79
C ASP A 48 6.08 -7.17 0.10
N ILE A 49 5.38 -7.62 -0.95
CA ILE A 49 4.48 -6.79 -1.77
C ILE A 49 3.07 -7.37 -1.66
N LEU A 50 2.09 -6.50 -1.43
CA LEU A 50 0.68 -6.88 -1.51
C LEU A 50 0.16 -6.53 -2.89
N VAL A 51 -0.53 -7.48 -3.52
CA VAL A 51 -1.14 -7.30 -4.85
C VAL A 51 -2.65 -7.49 -4.70
N ALA A 52 -3.42 -6.57 -5.26
CA ALA A 52 -4.87 -6.63 -5.20
C ALA A 52 -5.51 -6.24 -6.53
N GLY A 53 -6.82 -6.35 -6.62
CA GLY A 53 -7.59 -5.98 -7.79
C GLY A 53 -8.12 -4.57 -7.74
N GLU A 54 -9.40 -4.40 -8.11
CA GLU A 54 -10.05 -3.10 -8.20
C GLU A 54 -10.45 -2.57 -6.83
N ASN A 55 -10.45 -1.24 -6.71
CA ASN A 55 -11.06 -0.51 -5.60
C ASN A 55 -10.50 -0.90 -4.22
N PHE A 56 -9.18 -1.02 -4.12
CA PHE A 56 -8.52 -1.32 -2.86
C PHE A 56 -8.62 -0.13 -1.89
N GLY A 57 -8.98 -0.40 -0.64
CA GLY A 57 -9.09 0.63 0.39
C GLY A 57 -10.41 1.38 0.38
N CYS A 58 -11.45 0.84 -0.27
CA CYS A 58 -12.79 1.43 -0.27
C CYS A 58 -13.40 1.42 1.14
N GLY A 59 -14.51 2.14 1.30
CA GLY A 59 -15.18 2.26 2.59
C GLY A 59 -14.80 3.53 3.32
N SER A 60 -14.73 3.49 4.65
CA SER A 60 -14.48 4.68 5.45
C SER A 60 -13.01 5.15 5.37
N SER A 61 -12.83 6.45 5.53
CA SER A 61 -11.50 7.08 5.46
C SER A 61 -10.73 6.90 6.75
N ARG A 62 -10.07 5.76 6.89
CA ARG A 62 -9.26 5.45 8.08
C ARG A 62 -7.79 5.52 7.75
N GLU A 63 -7.09 6.43 8.40
CA GLU A 63 -5.62 6.53 8.27
C GLU A 63 -4.93 5.28 8.83
N GLN A 64 -5.57 4.59 9.76
CA GLN A 64 -5.03 3.37 10.36
C GLN A 64 -4.88 2.23 9.34
N ALA A 65 -5.70 2.18 8.29
CA ALA A 65 -5.63 1.12 7.30
C ALA A 65 -4.28 1.09 6.57
N PRO A 66 -3.85 2.18 5.90
CA PRO A 66 -2.52 2.17 5.27
C PRO A 66 -1.39 2.08 6.30
N LEU A 67 -1.58 2.64 7.49
CA LEU A 67 -0.56 2.56 8.55
C LEU A 67 -0.34 1.12 9.01
N ALA A 68 -1.41 0.34 9.20
CA ALA A 68 -1.31 -1.07 9.56
C ALA A 68 -0.55 -1.88 8.50
N LEU A 69 -0.82 -1.62 7.23
CA LEU A 69 -0.13 -2.28 6.13
C LEU A 69 1.35 -1.91 6.10
N LYS A 70 1.66 -0.63 6.30
CA LYS A 70 3.06 -0.18 6.36
C LYS A 70 3.80 -0.84 7.53
N GLN A 71 3.19 -0.86 8.70
CA GLN A 71 3.79 -1.45 9.90
C GLN A 71 4.01 -2.96 9.78
N SER A 72 3.24 -3.64 8.94
CA SER A 72 3.42 -5.08 8.70
C SER A 72 4.72 -5.39 7.94
N GLY A 73 5.41 -4.38 7.43
CA GLY A 73 6.68 -4.53 6.72
C GLY A 73 6.55 -4.52 5.21
N LEU A 74 5.37 -4.31 4.66
CA LEU A 74 5.17 -4.27 3.22
C LEU A 74 5.99 -3.15 2.58
N ARG A 75 6.66 -3.48 1.47
CA ARG A 75 7.43 -2.52 0.68
C ARG A 75 6.51 -1.60 -0.11
N CYS A 76 5.46 -2.16 -0.71
CA CYS A 76 4.48 -1.40 -1.49
C CYS A 76 3.21 -2.23 -1.70
N ILE A 77 2.19 -1.57 -2.25
CA ILE A 77 0.95 -2.22 -2.68
C ILE A 77 0.79 -1.98 -4.17
N VAL A 78 0.47 -3.03 -4.92
CA VAL A 78 0.18 -2.98 -6.36
C VAL A 78 -1.28 -3.38 -6.55
N ALA A 79 -2.05 -2.58 -7.25
CA ALA A 79 -3.46 -2.86 -7.50
C ALA A 79 -3.92 -2.28 -8.84
N ASP A 80 -5.09 -2.72 -9.32
CA ASP A 80 -5.70 -2.14 -10.51
C ASP A 80 -5.88 -0.65 -10.31
N TYR A 81 -6.61 -0.28 -9.24
CA TYR A 81 -6.70 1.11 -8.77
C TYR A 81 -7.12 1.13 -7.30
N PHE A 82 -6.90 2.26 -6.65
CA PHE A 82 -7.19 2.48 -5.24
C PHE A 82 -8.34 3.45 -5.06
N ALA A 83 -9.11 3.27 -3.99
CA ALA A 83 -10.06 4.30 -3.56
C ALA A 83 -9.28 5.60 -3.27
N ARG A 84 -9.83 6.76 -3.67
CA ARG A 84 -9.07 8.02 -3.66
C ARG A 84 -8.59 8.45 -2.28
N ILE A 85 -9.42 8.28 -1.27
CA ILE A 85 -9.03 8.65 0.10
C ILE A 85 -7.92 7.75 0.61
N PHE A 86 -8.02 6.43 0.36
CA PHE A 86 -6.96 5.50 0.71
C PHE A 86 -5.64 5.87 0.01
N PHE A 87 -5.71 6.20 -1.27
CA PHE A 87 -4.55 6.60 -2.06
C PHE A 87 -3.80 7.76 -1.38
N ARG A 88 -4.53 8.83 -1.02
CA ARG A 88 -3.92 9.98 -0.36
C ARG A 88 -3.34 9.63 1.00
N ASN A 89 -4.08 8.87 1.80
CA ASN A 89 -3.63 8.48 3.13
C ASN A 89 -2.36 7.62 3.05
N ALA A 90 -2.29 6.71 2.10
CA ALA A 90 -1.11 5.87 1.91
C ALA A 90 0.13 6.71 1.57
N ILE A 91 0.02 7.62 0.61
CA ILE A 91 1.12 8.52 0.25
C ILE A 91 1.56 9.34 1.46
N ASN A 92 0.60 9.91 2.19
CA ASN A 92 0.90 10.78 3.32
C ASN A 92 1.59 10.08 4.48
N ILE A 93 1.38 8.77 4.65
CA ILE A 93 2.07 8.01 5.70
C ILE A 93 3.33 7.30 5.18
N GLY A 94 3.67 7.48 3.91
CA GLY A 94 4.88 6.93 3.33
C GLY A 94 4.77 5.49 2.87
N LEU A 95 3.56 5.00 2.57
CA LEU A 95 3.36 3.68 1.98
C LEU A 95 3.27 3.81 0.46
N PRO A 96 4.27 3.32 -0.29
CA PRO A 96 4.21 3.37 -1.76
C PRO A 96 3.09 2.52 -2.31
N ILE A 97 2.35 3.06 -3.28
CA ILE A 97 1.27 2.38 -3.96
C ILE A 97 1.38 2.60 -5.46
N LEU A 98 1.06 1.56 -6.24
CA LEU A 98 1.17 1.58 -7.69
C LEU A 98 -0.15 1.11 -8.31
N GLU A 99 -0.79 1.99 -9.08
CA GLU A 99 -1.98 1.69 -9.85
C GLU A 99 -1.56 1.25 -11.25
N ILE A 100 -1.74 -0.03 -11.56
CA ILE A 100 -1.26 -0.61 -12.81
C ILE A 100 -2.37 -0.98 -13.79
N GLY A 101 -3.63 -0.74 -13.43
CA GLY A 101 -4.76 -1.21 -14.23
C GLY A 101 -4.97 -2.71 -14.10
N ALA A 102 -5.80 -3.27 -14.96
CA ALA A 102 -6.08 -4.70 -14.95
C ALA A 102 -4.79 -5.51 -15.13
N HIS A 103 -4.63 -6.53 -14.32
CA HIS A 103 -3.44 -7.38 -14.32
C HIS A 103 -3.80 -8.84 -14.13
N ASN A 104 -2.81 -9.69 -14.35
CA ASN A 104 -2.94 -11.14 -14.29
C ASN A 104 -1.92 -11.75 -13.34
N ILE A 105 -1.65 -11.07 -12.23
CA ILE A 105 -0.67 -11.50 -11.24
C ILE A 105 -1.30 -12.52 -10.29
N ASP A 106 -0.67 -13.68 -10.15
CA ASP A 106 -1.13 -14.75 -9.26
C ASP A 106 -0.19 -14.93 -8.07
N GLN A 107 -0.72 -15.56 -7.02
CA GLN A 107 0.08 -15.91 -5.86
C GLN A 107 1.23 -16.84 -6.30
N GLY A 108 2.43 -16.53 -5.86
CA GLY A 108 3.63 -17.28 -6.24
C GLY A 108 4.40 -16.72 -7.43
N ASP A 109 3.83 -15.72 -8.13
CA ASP A 109 4.54 -15.06 -9.21
C ASP A 109 5.74 -14.27 -8.67
N ASP A 110 6.79 -14.16 -9.47
CA ASP A 110 7.99 -13.40 -9.13
C ASP A 110 7.90 -12.00 -9.72
N LEU A 111 7.76 -11.01 -8.86
CA LEU A 111 7.64 -9.61 -9.25
C LEU A 111 8.91 -8.83 -8.99
N GLU A 112 9.23 -7.95 -9.92
CA GLU A 112 10.21 -6.89 -9.74
C GLU A 112 9.52 -5.54 -9.83
N VAL A 113 9.69 -4.68 -8.82
CA VAL A 113 9.01 -3.39 -8.75
C VAL A 113 10.04 -2.27 -8.64
N ASP A 114 9.95 -1.32 -9.57
CA ASP A 114 10.72 -0.08 -9.54
C ASP A 114 9.75 1.05 -9.17
N ILE A 115 9.73 1.42 -7.89
CA ILE A 115 8.78 2.40 -7.36
C ILE A 115 8.95 3.78 -8.00
N PRO A 116 10.16 4.34 -8.08
CA PRO A 116 10.35 5.66 -8.70
C PRO A 116 9.89 5.72 -10.16
N LYS A 117 10.13 4.67 -10.94
CA LYS A 117 9.73 4.61 -12.34
C LYS A 117 8.29 4.14 -12.54
N GLY A 118 7.67 3.58 -11.51
CA GLY A 118 6.33 3.06 -11.61
C GLY A 118 6.21 1.83 -12.51
N ILE A 119 7.23 0.96 -12.50
CA ILE A 119 7.26 -0.23 -13.35
C ILE A 119 7.14 -1.48 -12.49
N VAL A 120 6.23 -2.37 -12.88
CA VAL A 120 6.05 -3.68 -12.26
C VAL A 120 6.27 -4.74 -13.33
N ILE A 121 7.23 -5.64 -13.09
CA ILE A 121 7.55 -6.72 -14.01
C ILE A 121 7.18 -8.05 -13.35
N ASN A 122 6.29 -8.80 -13.99
CA ASN A 122 6.00 -10.17 -13.61
C ASN A 122 6.93 -11.09 -14.39
N LYS A 123 7.99 -11.54 -13.74
CA LYS A 123 9.00 -12.38 -14.38
C LYS A 123 8.47 -13.77 -14.71
N THR A 124 7.57 -14.30 -13.89
CA THR A 124 6.97 -15.62 -14.10
C THR A 124 6.18 -15.66 -15.41
N LYS A 125 5.42 -14.61 -15.70
CA LYS A 125 4.58 -14.54 -16.89
C LYS A 125 5.15 -13.68 -18.01
N ASN A 126 6.31 -13.08 -17.79
CA ASN A 126 6.97 -12.18 -18.74
C ASN A 126 6.04 -11.02 -19.16
N GLU A 127 5.42 -10.39 -18.18
CA GLU A 127 4.52 -9.24 -18.39
C GLU A 127 5.06 -8.02 -17.67
N THR A 128 4.91 -6.85 -18.28
CA THR A 128 5.34 -5.56 -17.70
C THR A 128 4.14 -4.64 -17.61
N TYR A 129 3.97 -4.04 -16.44
CA TYR A 129 2.92 -3.07 -16.17
C TYR A 129 3.54 -1.72 -15.83
N LYS A 130 2.91 -0.65 -16.28
CA LYS A 130 3.32 0.71 -15.95
C LYS A 130 2.27 1.35 -15.07
N ALA A 131 2.67 1.77 -13.88
CA ALA A 131 1.78 2.45 -12.95
C ALA A 131 1.50 3.88 -13.42
N ALA A 132 0.37 4.43 -12.98
CA ALA A 132 0.05 5.84 -13.18
C ALA A 132 1.16 6.71 -12.58
N THR A 133 1.58 7.74 -13.31
CA THR A 133 2.65 8.63 -12.87
C THR A 133 2.20 9.46 -11.66
N LEU A 134 3.05 9.47 -10.62
CA LEU A 134 2.84 10.32 -9.45
C LEU A 134 3.50 11.69 -9.65
N PRO A 135 2.86 12.78 -9.20
CA PRO A 135 3.54 14.08 -9.13
C PRO A 135 4.82 13.99 -8.31
N GLN A 136 5.81 14.81 -8.67
CA GLN A 136 7.11 14.78 -7.98
C GLN A 136 6.99 15.03 -6.47
N VAL A 137 6.07 15.91 -6.05
CA VAL A 137 5.86 16.16 -4.62
C VAL A 137 5.43 14.91 -3.86
N MET A 138 4.64 14.03 -4.48
CA MET A 138 4.24 12.76 -3.86
C MET A 138 5.41 11.79 -3.74
N LEU A 139 6.27 11.72 -4.76
CA LEU A 139 7.48 10.92 -4.70
C LEU A 139 8.41 11.41 -3.59
N ASP A 140 8.53 12.73 -3.44
CA ASP A 140 9.35 13.32 -2.39
C ASP A 140 8.79 13.03 -0.99
N ILE A 141 7.47 13.06 -0.84
CA ILE A 141 6.80 12.70 0.41
C ILE A 141 7.09 11.23 0.76
N LEU A 142 7.00 10.34 -0.22
CA LEU A 142 7.30 8.92 -0.03
C LEU A 142 8.76 8.70 0.37
N ASP A 143 9.69 9.40 -0.28
CA ASP A 143 11.12 9.30 0.02
C ASP A 143 11.44 9.72 1.46
N GLU A 144 10.71 10.69 2.00
CA GLU A 144 10.89 11.15 3.37
C GLU A 144 10.17 10.27 4.41
N GLY A 145 9.45 9.26 3.96
CA GLY A 145 8.69 8.37 4.85
C GLY A 145 7.33 8.90 5.27
N GLY A 146 6.81 9.92 4.58
CA GLY A 146 5.48 10.46 4.80
C GLY A 146 5.44 11.97 4.88
N LEU A 147 4.22 12.51 4.92
CA LEU A 147 3.97 13.95 4.87
C LEU A 147 4.58 14.70 6.07
N VAL A 148 4.46 14.14 7.28
CA VAL A 148 4.99 14.80 8.48
C VAL A 148 6.49 15.01 8.37
N ASN A 149 7.23 13.98 7.98
CA ASN A 149 8.68 14.07 7.81
C ASN A 149 9.05 15.02 6.67
N TYR A 150 8.28 14.98 5.57
CA TYR A 150 8.49 15.89 4.45
C TYR A 150 8.36 17.36 4.89
N LEU A 151 7.31 17.68 5.62
CA LEU A 151 7.06 19.06 6.10
C LEU A 151 8.10 19.50 7.13
N LYS A 152 8.58 18.61 8.00
CA LYS A 152 9.66 18.91 8.94
C LYS A 152 10.95 19.30 8.23
N LYS A 153 11.25 18.65 7.10
CA LYS A 153 12.45 18.93 6.32
C LYS A 153 12.31 20.17 5.45
N ASN A 154 11.17 20.33 4.77
CA ASN A 154 10.96 21.37 3.76
C ASN A 154 10.14 22.54 4.24
N LYS A 155 9.45 22.40 5.38
CA LYS A 155 8.55 23.40 5.99
C LYS A 155 7.31 23.74 5.17
N THR A 156 7.26 23.36 3.90
CA THR A 156 6.13 23.57 3.00
C THR A 156 6.24 22.61 1.81
N TYR A 157 5.19 22.53 1.00
CA TYR A 157 5.25 21.74 -0.23
C TYR A 157 6.20 22.38 -1.24
N GLN A 158 7.03 21.56 -1.84
CA GLN A 158 7.94 21.95 -2.90
C GLN A 158 7.33 21.49 -4.23
N LEU A 159 6.90 22.43 -5.04
CA LEU A 159 6.38 22.15 -6.38
C LEU A 159 7.53 22.27 -7.38
N SER A 160 7.75 21.19 -8.12
CA SER A 160 8.79 21.16 -9.15
C SER A 160 8.18 21.17 -10.54
#